data_2d719756aebcd1e0defdff2239d99474
#
_entry.id   2d719756aebcd1e0defdff2239d99474
#
_cell.length_a   1.000
_cell.length_b   1.000
_cell.length_c   1.000
_cell.angle_alpha   90.00
_cell.angle_beta   90.00
_cell.angle_gamma   90.00
#
_symmetry.space_group_name_H-M   'P 1'
#
loop_
_entity.id
_entity.type
_entity.pdbx_description
1 polymer ?
#
loop_
_entity_poly.entity_id
_entity_poly.type
_entity_poly.pdbx_seq_one_letter_code
_entity_poly.pdbx_strand_id
1 'polypeptide(L)'
;CLSLQKGLHVFCEKPPARTYAELLEVEKQSLKFPELKLMYGFNHRFHLSVEEAKLLIDSNSLGRLINMKGVYGKSQMISFNQTDWRTNREASGGGILLDQGIHMLDLMRYLSGEKFTEVFSIIDNAFWNFDVEDNAYVLMKSTTGLVSQLHSSATQWRHVFNLEITLERGSLILGGLLTGSKSYGDETLTVITSDPSKDNGMPKESTSKY
;
A
#
# COMPACT_ATOMS: atom_id res chain seq x y z
N CYS A 1 10.05 -2.26 -21.34
CA CYS A 1 10.19 -3.27 -22.43
C CYS A 1 11.53 -3.17 -23.14
N LEU A 2 11.93 -1.99 -23.67
CA LEU A 2 13.17 -1.81 -24.45
C LEU A 2 14.44 -2.28 -23.71
N SER A 3 14.54 -2.03 -22.40
CA SER A 3 15.70 -2.43 -21.61
C SER A 3 15.86 -3.96 -21.54
N LEU A 4 14.75 -4.69 -21.34
CA LEU A 4 14.75 -6.16 -21.38
C LEU A 4 15.19 -6.69 -22.76
N GLN A 5 14.69 -6.10 -23.85
CA GLN A 5 15.10 -6.46 -25.20
C GLN A 5 16.58 -6.21 -25.49
N LYS A 6 17.23 -5.34 -24.69
CA LYS A 6 18.68 -5.07 -24.75
C LYS A 6 19.48 -5.94 -23.78
N GLY A 7 18.86 -6.94 -23.14
CA GLY A 7 19.54 -7.85 -22.22
C GLY A 7 19.87 -7.22 -20.85
N LEU A 8 19.16 -6.19 -20.43
CA LEU A 8 19.42 -5.48 -19.17
C LEU A 8 18.42 -5.89 -18.08
N HIS A 9 18.93 -6.09 -16.86
CA HIS A 9 18.07 -6.08 -15.67
C HIS A 9 17.44 -4.70 -15.51
N VAL A 10 16.22 -4.64 -14.98
CA VAL A 10 15.46 -3.38 -14.88
C VAL A 10 15.00 -3.16 -13.44
N PHE A 11 15.35 -2.01 -12.89
CA PHE A 11 14.68 -1.43 -11.73
C PHE A 11 13.88 -0.23 -12.21
N CYS A 12 12.57 -0.25 -11.99
CA CYS A 12 11.64 0.76 -12.49
C CYS A 12 10.85 1.36 -11.34
N GLU A 13 10.62 2.67 -11.37
CA GLU A 13 9.72 3.32 -10.42
C GLU A 13 8.27 2.83 -10.57
N LYS A 14 7.54 2.94 -9.46
CA LYS A 14 6.09 2.74 -9.45
C LYS A 14 5.36 3.96 -10.09
N PRO A 15 4.17 3.82 -10.60
CA PRO A 15 3.42 2.58 -10.81
C PRO A 15 4.00 1.73 -11.94
N PRO A 16 3.73 0.43 -11.94
CA PRO A 16 4.25 -0.47 -12.98
C PRO A 16 3.84 -0.12 -14.40
N ALA A 17 2.67 0.49 -14.55
CA ALA A 17 2.10 0.95 -15.82
C ALA A 17 0.95 1.93 -15.53
N ARG A 18 0.52 2.69 -16.54
CA ARG A 18 -0.65 3.58 -16.45
C ARG A 18 -1.97 2.82 -16.56
N THR A 19 -1.96 1.73 -17.34
CA THR A 19 -3.15 0.92 -17.59
C THR A 19 -2.85 -0.56 -17.44
N TYR A 20 -3.90 -1.35 -17.23
CA TYR A 20 -3.80 -2.81 -17.18
C TYR A 20 -3.26 -3.40 -18.50
N ALA A 21 -3.66 -2.84 -19.65
CA ALA A 21 -3.16 -3.29 -20.95
C ALA A 21 -1.63 -3.09 -21.10
N GLU A 22 -1.11 -1.95 -20.65
CA GLU A 22 0.33 -1.70 -20.61
C GLU A 22 1.06 -2.68 -19.68
N LEU A 23 0.46 -2.98 -18.52
CA LEU A 23 1.02 -3.94 -17.54
C LEU A 23 1.11 -5.35 -18.15
N LEU A 24 0.07 -5.81 -18.84
CA LEU A 24 0.09 -7.10 -19.54
C LEU A 24 1.18 -7.18 -20.60
N GLU A 25 1.43 -6.08 -21.33
CA GLU A 25 2.52 -6.06 -22.31
C GLU A 25 3.89 -6.14 -21.62
N VAL A 26 4.08 -5.47 -20.49
CA VAL A 26 5.32 -5.59 -19.68
C VAL A 26 5.51 -7.03 -19.19
N GLU A 27 4.47 -7.65 -18.65
CA GLU A 27 4.51 -9.05 -18.21
C GLU A 27 4.88 -9.99 -19.36
N LYS A 28 4.20 -9.86 -20.50
CA LYS A 28 4.49 -10.64 -21.72
C LYS A 28 5.92 -10.48 -22.20
N GLN A 29 6.48 -9.27 -22.10
CA GLN A 29 7.88 -9.04 -22.46
C GLN A 29 8.83 -9.64 -21.43
N SER A 30 8.55 -9.53 -20.15
CA SER A 30 9.41 -10.09 -19.11
C SER A 30 9.50 -11.62 -19.17
N LEU A 31 8.42 -12.29 -19.54
CA LEU A 31 8.39 -13.75 -19.72
C LEU A 31 9.30 -14.26 -20.88
N LYS A 32 9.65 -13.38 -21.83
CA LYS A 32 10.59 -13.75 -22.91
C LYS A 32 12.04 -13.75 -22.48
N PHE A 33 12.35 -13.16 -21.33
CA PHE A 33 13.71 -13.00 -20.79
C PHE A 33 13.76 -13.45 -19.33
N PRO A 34 13.52 -14.74 -19.05
CA PRO A 34 13.39 -15.26 -17.68
C PRO A 34 14.66 -15.11 -16.84
N GLU A 35 15.82 -14.98 -17.49
CA GLU A 35 17.13 -14.73 -16.86
C GLU A 35 17.28 -13.28 -16.37
N LEU A 36 16.51 -12.34 -16.93
CA LEU A 36 16.57 -10.94 -16.54
C LEU A 36 15.65 -10.63 -15.36
N LYS A 37 16.09 -9.73 -14.50
CA LYS A 37 15.33 -9.28 -13.34
C LYS A 37 14.60 -7.98 -13.68
N LEU A 38 13.29 -7.96 -13.39
CA LEU A 38 12.45 -6.77 -13.40
C LEU A 38 11.94 -6.55 -12.00
N MET A 39 12.26 -5.42 -11.40
CA MET A 39 11.81 -5.01 -10.08
C MET A 39 11.19 -3.62 -10.13
N TYR A 40 10.11 -3.42 -9.39
CA TYR A 40 9.46 -2.12 -9.24
C TYR A 40 9.75 -1.52 -7.87
N GLY A 41 9.82 -0.18 -7.81
CA GLY A 41 10.17 0.62 -6.65
C GLY A 41 9.07 0.71 -5.58
N PHE A 42 8.56 -0.44 -5.13
CA PHE A 42 7.66 -0.50 -3.96
C PHE A 42 8.47 -0.40 -2.67
N ASN A 43 9.05 0.78 -2.43
CA ASN A 43 9.97 1.05 -1.34
C ASN A 43 9.37 0.87 0.06
N HIS A 44 8.04 0.95 0.19
CA HIS A 44 7.37 0.77 1.49
C HIS A 44 7.58 -0.62 2.10
N ARG A 45 7.89 -1.63 1.29
CA ARG A 45 8.24 -2.98 1.79
C ARG A 45 9.49 -3.01 2.67
N PHE A 46 10.38 -2.01 2.54
CA PHE A 46 11.69 -1.92 3.19
C PHE A 46 11.70 -0.94 4.36
N HIS A 47 10.55 -0.50 4.83
CA HIS A 47 10.43 0.21 6.09
C HIS A 47 10.56 -0.78 7.24
N LEU A 48 11.30 -0.42 8.30
CA LEU A 48 11.59 -1.32 9.42
C LEU A 48 10.33 -1.81 10.11
N SER A 49 9.32 -0.95 10.27
CA SER A 49 8.02 -1.32 10.80
C SER A 49 7.31 -2.39 9.96
N VAL A 50 7.44 -2.31 8.63
CA VAL A 50 6.85 -3.27 7.69
C VAL A 50 7.59 -4.60 7.72
N GLU A 51 8.93 -4.57 7.79
CA GLU A 51 9.74 -5.78 7.89
C GLU A 51 9.44 -6.53 9.19
N GLU A 52 9.35 -5.83 10.32
CA GLU A 52 8.98 -6.46 11.60
C GLU A 52 7.55 -6.99 11.59
N ALA A 53 6.57 -6.25 11.05
CA ALA A 53 5.21 -6.74 10.88
C ALA A 53 5.16 -8.02 10.02
N LYS A 54 5.94 -8.07 8.94
CA LYS A 54 6.05 -9.26 8.09
C LYS A 54 6.60 -10.47 8.84
N LEU A 55 7.65 -10.28 9.64
CA LEU A 55 8.22 -11.34 10.48
C LEU A 55 7.20 -11.88 11.50
N LEU A 56 6.42 -10.99 12.14
CA LEU A 56 5.37 -11.40 13.09
C LEU A 56 4.26 -12.20 12.39
N ILE A 57 3.84 -11.79 11.20
CA ILE A 57 2.84 -12.50 10.41
C ILE A 57 3.38 -13.88 9.98
N ASP A 58 4.57 -13.93 9.43
CA ASP A 58 5.19 -15.16 8.91
C ASP A 58 5.49 -16.18 10.02
N SER A 59 5.77 -15.71 11.25
CA SER A 59 5.96 -16.58 12.40
C SER A 59 4.68 -17.31 12.84
N ASN A 60 3.53 -16.86 12.33
CA ASN A 60 2.20 -17.33 12.74
C ASN A 60 1.93 -17.24 14.26
N SER A 61 2.72 -16.45 14.99
CA SER A 61 2.59 -16.29 16.45
C SER A 61 1.26 -15.67 16.86
N LEU A 62 0.68 -14.82 16.01
CA LEU A 62 -0.62 -14.19 16.22
C LEU A 62 -1.78 -14.89 15.46
N GLY A 63 -1.50 -16.04 14.82
CA GLY A 63 -2.48 -16.78 14.03
C GLY A 63 -2.69 -16.20 12.63
N ARG A 64 -3.71 -16.69 11.95
CA ARG A 64 -4.01 -16.26 10.57
C ARG A 64 -4.55 -14.84 10.53
N LEU A 65 -4.38 -14.18 9.39
CA LEU A 65 -4.97 -12.90 9.07
C LEU A 65 -6.51 -13.00 8.96
N ILE A 66 -7.21 -12.03 9.56
CA ILE A 66 -8.67 -11.92 9.51
C ILE A 66 -9.09 -10.80 8.56
N ASN A 67 -8.55 -9.60 8.75
CA ASN A 67 -8.82 -8.46 7.88
C ASN A 67 -7.69 -7.42 7.92
N MET A 68 -7.70 -6.50 6.95
CA MET A 68 -6.82 -5.34 6.89
C MET A 68 -7.62 -4.09 6.58
N LYS A 69 -7.19 -2.96 7.16
CA LYS A 69 -7.78 -1.64 6.90
C LYS A 69 -6.68 -0.61 6.76
N GLY A 70 -6.56 -0.01 5.59
CA GLY A 70 -5.52 0.95 5.27
C GLY A 70 -6.06 2.32 4.88
N VAL A 71 -5.39 3.36 5.35
CA VAL A 71 -5.58 4.74 4.90
C VAL A 71 -4.22 5.28 4.47
N TYR A 72 -4.15 5.77 3.22
CA TYR A 72 -2.98 6.46 2.74
C TYR A 72 -3.40 7.80 2.13
N GLY A 73 -3.18 8.86 2.88
CA GLY A 73 -3.71 10.19 2.58
C GLY A 73 -2.64 11.28 2.50
N LYS A 74 -2.89 12.24 1.62
CA LYS A 74 -2.15 13.49 1.50
C LYS A 74 -3.06 14.68 1.82
N SER A 75 -2.43 15.79 2.19
CA SER A 75 -3.13 17.08 2.34
C SER A 75 -3.42 17.76 1.00
N GLN A 76 -2.77 17.32 -0.08
CA GLN A 76 -2.89 17.89 -1.41
C GLN A 76 -2.41 16.91 -2.49
N MET A 77 -2.90 17.09 -3.70
CA MET A 77 -2.56 16.22 -4.83
C MET A 77 -1.20 16.56 -5.44
N ILE A 78 -0.89 17.84 -5.55
CA ILE A 78 0.34 18.36 -6.12
C ILE A 78 1.02 19.35 -5.16
N SER A 79 2.33 19.50 -5.27
CA SER A 79 3.06 20.55 -4.59
C SER A 79 2.77 21.90 -5.25
N PHE A 80 2.70 22.97 -4.48
CA PHE A 80 2.43 24.32 -4.96
C PHE A 80 3.35 24.71 -6.14
N ASN A 81 2.79 25.35 -7.15
CA ASN A 81 3.45 25.90 -8.34
C ASN A 81 4.04 24.90 -9.34
N GLN A 82 3.62 23.64 -9.32
CA GLN A 82 4.00 22.68 -10.34
C GLN A 82 2.81 22.30 -11.19
N THR A 83 2.93 22.47 -12.52
CA THR A 83 2.08 21.72 -13.46
C THR A 83 2.53 20.27 -13.37
N ASP A 84 1.74 19.46 -12.67
CA ASP A 84 2.12 18.08 -12.44
C ASP A 84 1.36 17.17 -13.44
N TRP A 85 2.11 16.41 -14.21
CA TRP A 85 1.59 15.37 -15.10
C TRP A 85 0.67 14.38 -14.35
N ARG A 86 0.81 14.27 -13.02
CA ARG A 86 -0.02 13.41 -12.15
C ARG A 86 -1.49 13.81 -12.11
N THR A 87 -1.82 15.02 -12.50
CA THR A 87 -3.23 15.50 -12.55
C THR A 87 -3.88 15.31 -13.92
N ASN A 88 -3.12 14.78 -14.89
CA ASN A 88 -3.60 14.49 -16.25
C ASN A 88 -3.71 12.96 -16.43
N ARG A 89 -4.91 12.48 -16.72
CA ARG A 89 -5.20 11.03 -16.85
C ARG A 89 -4.41 10.36 -17.96
N GLU A 90 -4.25 11.02 -19.09
CA GLU A 90 -3.48 10.46 -20.23
C GLU A 90 -2.02 10.24 -19.85
N ALA A 91 -1.43 11.15 -19.09
CA ALA A 91 -0.03 11.09 -18.68
C ALA A 91 0.19 10.12 -17.51
N SER A 92 -0.68 10.15 -16.50
CA SER A 92 -0.52 9.40 -15.24
C SER A 92 -1.24 8.04 -15.21
N GLY A 93 -2.33 7.89 -15.97
CA GLY A 93 -3.22 6.74 -15.92
C GLY A 93 -4.29 6.79 -14.81
N GLY A 94 -4.08 7.57 -13.76
CA GLY A 94 -4.97 7.75 -12.62
C GLY A 94 -4.43 8.77 -11.62
N GLY A 95 -5.18 9.01 -10.56
CA GLY A 95 -4.86 9.99 -9.53
C GLY A 95 -4.24 9.40 -8.27
N ILE A 96 -4.85 9.75 -7.13
CA ILE A 96 -4.28 9.42 -5.81
C ILE A 96 -4.19 7.91 -5.54
N LEU A 97 -5.09 7.11 -6.11
CA LEU A 97 -5.02 5.65 -5.96
C LEU A 97 -3.76 5.10 -6.63
N LEU A 98 -3.48 5.52 -7.85
CA LEU A 98 -2.32 5.04 -8.61
C LEU A 98 -1.01 5.67 -8.13
N ASP A 99 -1.03 6.91 -7.61
CA ASP A 99 0.17 7.58 -7.09
C ASP A 99 0.57 7.09 -5.69
N GLN A 100 -0.40 7.01 -4.75
CA GLN A 100 -0.15 6.67 -3.34
C GLN A 100 -0.79 5.34 -2.93
N GLY A 101 -2.06 5.15 -3.26
CA GLY A 101 -2.81 3.98 -2.84
C GLY A 101 -2.22 2.67 -3.31
N ILE A 102 -1.51 2.68 -4.44
CA ILE A 102 -0.82 1.50 -4.97
C ILE A 102 0.25 0.96 -4.00
N HIS A 103 0.90 1.80 -3.21
CA HIS A 103 1.83 1.35 -2.18
C HIS A 103 1.10 0.60 -1.06
N MET A 104 -0.06 1.10 -0.63
CA MET A 104 -0.86 0.44 0.41
C MET A 104 -1.43 -0.89 -0.10
N LEU A 105 -1.90 -0.91 -1.34
CA LEU A 105 -2.35 -2.14 -1.99
C LEU A 105 -1.23 -3.17 -2.10
N ASP A 106 -0.03 -2.72 -2.47
CA ASP A 106 1.16 -3.56 -2.52
C ASP A 106 1.52 -4.13 -1.14
N LEU A 107 1.50 -3.31 -0.09
CA LEU A 107 1.75 -3.77 1.28
C LEU A 107 0.70 -4.79 1.75
N MET A 108 -0.58 -4.57 1.47
CA MET A 108 -1.63 -5.52 1.83
C MET A 108 -1.38 -6.89 1.17
N ARG A 109 -0.97 -6.90 -0.10
CA ARG A 109 -0.61 -8.13 -0.81
C ARG A 109 0.69 -8.75 -0.30
N TYR A 110 1.70 -7.93 -0.04
CA TYR A 110 3.01 -8.37 0.45
C TYR A 110 2.92 -9.01 1.83
N LEU A 111 2.22 -8.36 2.76
CA LEU A 111 2.08 -8.82 4.14
C LEU A 111 1.20 -10.08 4.22
N SER A 112 0.11 -10.13 3.45
CA SER A 112 -0.80 -11.28 3.48
C SER A 112 -0.34 -12.46 2.63
N GLY A 113 0.44 -12.23 1.57
CA GLY A 113 0.70 -13.22 0.54
C GLY A 113 -0.49 -13.52 -0.37
N GLU A 114 -1.61 -12.80 -0.21
CA GLU A 114 -2.89 -13.09 -0.86
C GLU A 114 -3.07 -12.34 -2.18
N LYS A 115 -3.91 -12.91 -3.04
CA LYS A 115 -4.42 -12.25 -4.25
C LYS A 115 -5.89 -11.89 -4.04
N PHE A 116 -6.24 -10.63 -4.22
CA PHE A 116 -7.62 -10.18 -4.17
C PHE A 116 -8.32 -10.47 -5.50
N THR A 117 -9.45 -11.15 -5.44
CA THR A 117 -10.21 -11.60 -6.61
C THR A 117 -11.58 -10.94 -6.72
N GLU A 118 -12.12 -10.45 -5.62
CA GLU A 118 -13.33 -9.64 -5.59
C GLU A 118 -12.95 -8.22 -5.19
N VAL A 119 -13.38 -7.22 -5.97
CA VAL A 119 -13.08 -5.81 -5.73
C VAL A 119 -14.33 -4.98 -5.96
N PHE A 120 -14.67 -4.17 -4.97
CA PHE A 120 -15.66 -3.09 -5.09
C PHE A 120 -14.97 -1.76 -4.79
N SER A 121 -15.21 -0.74 -5.63
CA SER A 121 -14.58 0.57 -5.43
C SER A 121 -15.51 1.72 -5.78
N ILE A 122 -15.34 2.81 -5.03
CA ILE A 122 -15.89 4.12 -5.33
C ILE A 122 -14.71 5.06 -5.55
N ILE A 123 -14.67 5.66 -6.72
CA ILE A 123 -13.65 6.62 -7.15
C ILE A 123 -14.32 7.97 -7.29
N ASP A 124 -13.77 8.99 -6.69
CA ASP A 124 -14.33 10.32 -6.65
C ASP A 124 -13.29 11.42 -6.94
N ASN A 125 -13.76 12.52 -7.50
CA ASN A 125 -13.03 13.76 -7.65
C ASN A 125 -13.82 14.86 -6.91
N ALA A 126 -13.72 14.82 -5.58
CA ALA A 126 -14.61 15.56 -4.70
C ALA A 126 -14.20 17.01 -4.50
N PHE A 127 -12.93 17.35 -4.65
CA PHE A 127 -12.40 18.65 -4.24
C PHE A 127 -11.48 19.33 -5.26
N TRP A 128 -10.45 18.62 -5.77
CA TRP A 128 -9.42 19.25 -6.58
C TRP A 128 -9.84 19.57 -8.02
N ASN A 129 -10.88 18.92 -8.51
CA ASN A 129 -11.42 19.12 -9.85
C ASN A 129 -10.41 18.93 -10.99
N PHE A 130 -9.48 17.97 -10.82
CA PHE A 130 -8.54 17.54 -11.85
C PHE A 130 -9.15 16.44 -12.74
N ASP A 131 -8.45 16.03 -13.80
CA ASP A 131 -8.85 14.94 -14.70
C ASP A 131 -8.69 13.53 -14.07
N VAL A 132 -8.30 13.44 -12.81
CA VAL A 132 -8.03 12.20 -12.09
C VAL A 132 -8.70 12.23 -10.72
N GLU A 133 -8.88 11.07 -10.12
CA GLU A 133 -9.50 10.96 -8.79
C GLU A 133 -8.62 11.55 -7.68
N ASP A 134 -9.25 12.22 -6.73
CA ASP A 134 -8.63 12.70 -5.51
C ASP A 134 -8.98 11.85 -4.28
N ASN A 135 -9.97 10.95 -4.42
CA ASN A 135 -10.35 9.95 -3.43
C ASN A 135 -10.65 8.61 -4.10
N ALA A 136 -10.26 7.53 -3.44
CA ALA A 136 -10.60 6.17 -3.82
C ALA A 136 -10.86 5.32 -2.58
N TYR A 137 -12.04 4.72 -2.52
CA TYR A 137 -12.48 3.78 -1.49
C TYR A 137 -12.56 2.41 -2.12
N VAL A 138 -11.84 1.45 -1.57
CA VAL A 138 -11.73 0.11 -2.15
C VAL A 138 -11.99 -0.94 -1.08
N LEU A 139 -12.88 -1.87 -1.36
CA LEU A 139 -13.12 -3.07 -0.57
C LEU A 139 -12.73 -4.28 -1.41
N MET A 140 -11.90 -5.15 -0.84
CA MET A 140 -11.31 -6.28 -1.54
C MET A 140 -11.49 -7.57 -0.74
N LYS A 141 -11.65 -8.70 -1.44
CA LYS A 141 -11.66 -10.01 -0.82
C LYS A 141 -10.79 -10.99 -1.61
N SER A 142 -10.02 -11.80 -0.88
CA SER A 142 -9.20 -12.84 -1.47
C SER A 142 -9.96 -14.17 -1.62
N THR A 143 -9.37 -15.12 -2.32
CA THR A 143 -9.93 -16.49 -2.46
C THR A 143 -9.97 -17.25 -1.14
N THR A 144 -9.13 -16.92 -0.18
CA THR A 144 -9.11 -17.51 1.17
C THR A 144 -10.10 -16.86 2.13
N GLY A 145 -10.76 -15.77 1.70
CA GLY A 145 -11.73 -15.05 2.48
C GLY A 145 -11.19 -13.84 3.26
N LEU A 146 -9.88 -13.50 3.13
CA LEU A 146 -9.34 -12.28 3.71
C LEU A 146 -10.01 -11.05 3.10
N VAL A 147 -10.57 -10.19 3.95
CA VAL A 147 -11.18 -8.90 3.54
C VAL A 147 -10.22 -7.76 3.84
N SER A 148 -10.05 -6.87 2.87
CA SER A 148 -9.22 -5.67 3.03
C SER A 148 -9.94 -4.43 2.54
N GLN A 149 -9.78 -3.33 3.26
CA GLN A 149 -10.31 -2.02 2.94
C GLN A 149 -9.16 -1.03 2.74
N LEU A 150 -9.22 -0.26 1.67
CA LEU A 150 -8.27 0.83 1.37
C LEU A 150 -9.03 2.13 1.15
N HIS A 151 -8.58 3.20 1.81
CA HIS A 151 -8.93 4.58 1.47
C HIS A 151 -7.65 5.32 1.06
N SER A 152 -7.56 5.68 -0.21
CA SER A 152 -6.51 6.56 -0.73
C SER A 152 -7.08 7.95 -1.00
N SER A 153 -6.42 9.01 -0.50
CA SER A 153 -7.03 10.34 -0.49
C SER A 153 -5.98 11.45 -0.64
N ALA A 154 -6.33 12.50 -1.40
CA ALA A 154 -5.62 13.77 -1.48
C ALA A 154 -6.36 14.93 -0.76
N THR A 155 -7.34 14.61 0.10
CA THR A 155 -8.21 15.60 0.79
C THR A 155 -8.17 15.47 2.32
N GLN A 156 -7.07 14.93 2.88
CA GLN A 156 -6.98 14.64 4.32
C GLN A 156 -6.53 15.82 5.20
N TRP A 157 -6.25 17.00 4.62
CA TRP A 157 -5.70 18.18 5.30
C TRP A 157 -4.37 17.94 6.05
N ARG A 158 -3.97 16.69 6.20
CA ARG A 158 -2.68 16.25 6.72
C ARG A 158 -2.24 14.99 5.99
N HIS A 159 -0.97 14.69 6.04
CA HIS A 159 -0.47 13.40 5.57
C HIS A 159 -0.83 12.32 6.60
N VAL A 160 -1.35 11.21 6.12
CA VAL A 160 -1.76 10.06 6.94
C VAL A 160 -1.27 8.78 6.29
N PHE A 161 -0.62 7.95 7.06
CA PHE A 161 -0.40 6.55 6.74
C PHE A 161 -0.80 5.72 7.96
N ASN A 162 -1.74 4.82 7.78
CA ASN A 162 -2.16 3.87 8.81
C ASN A 162 -2.59 2.56 8.15
N LEU A 163 -2.05 1.45 8.61
CA LEU A 163 -2.47 0.11 8.19
C LEU A 163 -2.72 -0.73 9.44
N GLU A 164 -3.98 -1.05 9.69
CA GLU A 164 -4.45 -1.92 10.75
C GLU A 164 -4.61 -3.35 10.21
N ILE A 165 -4.05 -4.32 10.90
CA ILE A 165 -4.03 -5.73 10.53
C ILE A 165 -4.58 -6.53 11.71
N THR A 166 -5.73 -7.16 11.53
CA THR A 166 -6.34 -8.01 12.55
C THR A 166 -5.98 -9.47 12.30
N LEU A 167 -5.48 -10.14 13.33
CA LEU A 167 -5.15 -11.55 13.36
C LEU A 167 -5.98 -12.27 14.44
N GLU A 168 -5.96 -13.59 14.47
CA GLU A 168 -6.76 -14.38 15.42
C GLU A 168 -6.41 -14.11 16.90
N ARG A 169 -5.17 -13.78 17.20
CA ARG A 169 -4.68 -13.59 18.58
C ARG A 169 -4.08 -12.21 18.84
N GLY A 170 -4.38 -11.23 17.97
CA GLY A 170 -3.88 -9.88 18.15
C GLY A 170 -4.10 -9.00 16.94
N SER A 171 -3.55 -7.80 17.00
CA SER A 171 -3.56 -6.83 15.90
C SER A 171 -2.20 -6.17 15.77
N LEU A 172 -1.87 -5.76 14.55
CA LEU A 172 -0.72 -4.93 14.22
C LEU A 172 -1.22 -3.61 13.66
N ILE A 173 -0.64 -2.50 14.09
CA ILE A 173 -0.92 -1.18 13.55
C ILE A 173 0.38 -0.56 13.09
N LEU A 174 0.50 -0.36 11.77
CA LEU A 174 1.58 0.38 11.13
C LEU A 174 1.13 1.84 11.03
N GLY A 175 1.77 2.74 11.77
CA GLY A 175 1.45 4.15 11.81
C GLY A 175 2.62 5.02 11.33
N GLY A 176 2.30 6.02 10.51
CA GLY A 176 3.33 6.89 9.94
C GLY A 176 4.25 6.20 8.92
N LEU A 177 5.08 6.98 8.27
CA LEU A 177 6.15 6.53 7.38
C LEU A 177 7.32 7.49 7.51
N LEU A 178 8.51 6.96 7.72
CA LEU A 178 9.72 7.76 7.70
C LEU A 178 10.02 8.19 6.25
N THR A 179 9.66 9.42 5.93
CA THR A 179 9.93 10.05 4.63
C THR A 179 10.91 11.19 4.79
N GLY A 180 11.57 11.60 3.70
CA GLY A 180 12.48 12.74 3.73
C GLY A 180 11.83 14.04 4.22
N SER A 181 10.52 14.22 3.99
CA SER A 181 9.74 15.38 4.46
C SER A 181 9.25 15.25 5.91
N LYS A 182 9.31 14.07 6.50
CA LYS A 182 8.73 13.72 7.83
C LYS A 182 7.24 14.08 7.97
N SER A 183 6.52 14.23 6.86
CA SER A 183 5.14 14.73 6.84
C SER A 183 4.11 13.68 7.30
N TYR A 184 4.48 12.40 7.33
CA TYR A 184 3.61 11.30 7.78
C TYR A 184 3.76 10.96 9.27
N GLY A 185 4.57 11.72 10.01
CA GLY A 185 4.88 11.47 11.42
C GLY A 185 5.96 10.41 11.60
N ASP A 186 6.12 10.00 12.86
CA ASP A 186 7.06 8.94 13.23
C ASP A 186 6.56 7.59 12.68
N GLU A 187 7.49 6.81 12.16
CA GLU A 187 7.21 5.42 11.77
C GLU A 187 7.08 4.55 13.02
N THR A 188 5.95 3.86 13.14
CA THR A 188 5.64 3.04 14.31
C THR A 188 5.02 1.70 13.93
N LEU A 189 5.28 0.70 14.76
CA LEU A 189 4.52 -0.55 14.80
C LEU A 189 3.97 -0.74 16.21
N THR A 190 2.65 -0.82 16.33
CA THR A 190 1.96 -1.19 17.56
C THR A 190 1.49 -2.63 17.46
N VAL A 191 1.90 -3.46 18.42
CA VAL A 191 1.45 -4.84 18.58
C VAL A 191 0.45 -4.89 19.73
N ILE A 192 -0.75 -5.40 19.45
CA ILE A 192 -1.84 -5.52 20.41
C ILE A 192 -2.15 -7.00 20.60
N THR A 193 -2.13 -7.48 21.84
CA THR A 193 -2.45 -8.87 22.20
C THR A 193 -3.33 -8.91 23.44
N SER A 194 -3.94 -10.06 23.74
CA SER A 194 -4.58 -10.27 25.03
C SER A 194 -3.55 -10.22 26.16
N ASP A 195 -3.92 -9.67 27.31
CA ASP A 195 -3.12 -9.73 28.53
C ASP A 195 -3.66 -10.84 29.44
N PRO A 196 -3.01 -12.02 29.48
CA PRO A 196 -3.49 -13.15 30.28
C PRO A 196 -3.40 -12.90 31.79
N SER A 197 -2.70 -11.85 32.24
CA SER A 197 -2.60 -11.48 33.65
C SER A 197 -3.79 -10.65 34.13
N LYS A 198 -4.69 -10.23 33.22
CA LYS A 198 -5.85 -9.40 33.52
C LYS A 198 -7.15 -10.12 33.22
N ASP A 199 -7.94 -10.38 34.25
CA ASP A 199 -9.26 -11.04 34.12
C ASP A 199 -10.32 -10.21 33.38
N ASN A 200 -10.04 -8.95 33.07
CA ASN A 200 -10.99 -8.02 32.45
C ASN A 200 -10.90 -7.92 30.91
N GLY A 201 -10.10 -8.77 30.27
CA GLY A 201 -9.95 -8.79 28.81
C GLY A 201 -9.26 -7.54 28.23
N MET A 202 -8.63 -6.70 29.06
CA MET A 202 -7.90 -5.53 28.57
C MET A 202 -6.72 -5.94 27.70
N PRO A 203 -6.53 -5.32 26.52
CA PRO A 203 -5.40 -5.64 25.67
C PRO A 203 -4.09 -5.14 26.29
N LYS A 204 -3.01 -5.81 25.91
CA LYS A 204 -1.64 -5.32 26.09
C LYS A 204 -1.19 -4.72 24.78
N GLU A 205 -0.75 -3.47 24.82
CA GLU A 205 -0.20 -2.75 23.66
C GLU A 205 1.28 -2.48 23.85
N SER A 206 2.05 -2.67 22.79
CA SER A 206 3.46 -2.32 22.73
C SER A 206 3.75 -1.61 21.41
N THR A 207 4.32 -0.41 21.47
CA THR A 207 4.66 0.40 20.30
C THR A 207 6.16 0.58 20.18
N SER A 208 6.70 0.16 19.06
CA SER A 208 8.07 0.44 18.62
C SER A 208 8.08 1.66 17.70
N LYS A 209 9.13 2.47 17.77
CA LYS A 209 9.42 3.59 16.84
C LYS A 209 10.71 3.30 16.11
N TYR A 210 10.76 3.72 14.83
CA TYR A 210 11.88 3.49 13.92
C TYR A 210 12.44 4.77 13.34
#